data_ebc74fb70f54874b5088215d971f2931
#
_entry.id   ebc74fb70f54874b5088215d971f2931
#
_cell.length_a   1.000
_cell.length_b   1.000
_cell.length_c   1.000
_cell.angle_alpha   90.00
_cell.angle_beta   90.00
_cell.angle_gamma   90.00
#
_symmetry.space_group_name_H-M   'P 1'
#
loop_
_entity.id
_entity.type
_entity.pdbx_description
1 polymer ?
#
loop_
_entity_poly.entity_id
_entity_poly.type
_entity_poly.pdbx_seq_one_letter_code
_entity_poly.pdbx_strand_id
1 'polypeptide(L)'
;NSTNQLQRETKPMKRIIFSLLGLFSFTLTAQEIDLEINTSAEEIEEKVIEWRRDFHQYPELSNRETETAKKIAAHLQSLGIETTTGIAKTGVVGILKGENEGKTVALRADIDALPVTERNDLPFKSEVRTEFLGSETGVMHACGHDTHIAIMMGVAEVLSKNKDKINGTVKFIFQPAEEGPPPGEEGGASLMIKEGVLKNPDVDAIFGLHINSETPVG
;
A
#
# COMPACT_ATOMS: atom_id res chain seq x y z
N ASN A 1 -5.22 43.44 70.10
CA ASN A 1 -6.07 43.51 68.95
C ASN A 1 -5.23 43.21 67.71
N SER A 2 -5.23 41.95 67.25
CA SER A 2 -4.48 41.47 66.13
C SER A 2 -5.48 41.13 65.02
N THR A 3 -5.43 41.86 63.92
CA THR A 3 -6.15 41.56 62.71
C THR A 3 -5.26 40.76 61.75
N ASN A 4 -5.48 39.47 61.67
CA ASN A 4 -4.90 38.60 60.63
C ASN A 4 -5.66 38.74 59.34
N GLN A 5 -5.06 39.33 58.31
CA GLN A 5 -5.53 39.26 56.92
C GLN A 5 -5.05 37.98 56.28
N LEU A 6 -5.95 37.13 55.90
CA LEU A 6 -5.73 35.97 55.05
C LEU A 6 -5.52 36.42 53.57
N GLN A 7 -4.28 36.34 53.12
CA GLN A 7 -3.99 36.43 51.67
C GLN A 7 -4.43 35.13 51.00
N ARG A 8 -5.49 35.21 50.16
CA ARG A 8 -5.83 34.13 49.21
C ARG A 8 -4.84 34.14 48.04
N GLU A 9 -4.02 33.15 47.96
CA GLU A 9 -3.20 32.89 46.76
C GLU A 9 -4.10 32.43 45.58
N THR A 10 -4.19 33.25 44.55
CA THR A 10 -4.79 32.89 43.28
C THR A 10 -3.71 32.34 42.34
N LYS A 11 -3.56 31.05 42.26
CA LYS A 11 -2.85 30.26 41.24
C LYS A 11 -3.75 29.05 40.94
N PRO A 12 -3.84 28.55 39.73
CA PRO A 12 -3.13 28.68 38.46
C PRO A 12 -4.07 28.56 37.24
N MET A 13 -4.61 29.63 36.72
CA MET A 13 -5.41 29.56 35.48
C MET A 13 -4.55 29.52 34.20
N LYS A 14 -3.32 30.03 34.28
CA LYS A 14 -2.43 30.11 33.11
C LYS A 14 -1.95 28.73 32.57
N ARG A 15 -1.78 27.73 33.43
CA ARG A 15 -1.28 26.40 33.02
C ARG A 15 -2.35 25.57 32.30
N ILE A 16 -3.61 25.73 32.64
CA ILE A 16 -4.72 24.99 32.00
C ILE A 16 -4.98 25.52 30.59
N ILE A 17 -4.87 26.83 30.38
CA ILE A 17 -5.06 27.46 29.06
C ILE A 17 -3.97 27.03 28.08
N PHE A 18 -2.71 26.90 28.51
CA PHE A 18 -1.63 26.43 27.65
C PHE A 18 -1.77 24.95 27.23
N SER A 19 -2.26 24.09 28.11
CA SER A 19 -2.51 22.68 27.81
C SER A 19 -3.70 22.48 26.87
N LEU A 20 -4.76 23.29 27.01
CA LEU A 20 -5.93 23.27 26.11
C LEU A 20 -5.61 23.83 24.71
N LEU A 21 -4.80 24.87 24.62
CA LEU A 21 -4.33 25.42 23.35
C LEU A 21 -3.41 24.43 22.59
N GLY A 22 -2.56 23.70 23.29
CA GLY A 22 -1.68 22.69 22.69
C GLY A 22 -2.47 21.47 22.14
N LEU A 23 -3.51 21.03 22.84
CA LEU A 23 -4.40 19.96 22.38
C LEU A 23 -5.24 20.38 21.15
N PHE A 24 -5.70 21.63 21.13
CA PHE A 24 -6.50 22.17 20.01
C PHE A 24 -5.65 22.35 18.75
N SER A 25 -4.40 22.76 18.86
CA SER A 25 -3.45 22.87 17.73
C SER A 25 -3.10 21.49 17.13
N PHE A 26 -2.99 20.46 17.96
CA PHE A 26 -2.68 19.11 17.49
C PHE A 26 -3.84 18.47 16.73
N THR A 27 -5.09 18.73 17.15
CA THR A 27 -6.29 18.24 16.44
C THR A 27 -6.52 18.93 15.10
N LEU A 28 -6.20 20.22 14.97
CA LEU A 28 -6.27 20.96 13.72
C LEU A 28 -5.28 20.42 12.67
N THR A 29 -4.05 20.17 13.03
CA THR A 29 -3.05 19.64 12.09
C THR A 29 -3.37 18.22 11.60
N ALA A 30 -3.90 17.34 12.46
CA ALA A 30 -4.34 16.02 12.05
C ALA A 30 -5.49 16.09 11.03
N GLN A 31 -6.46 16.96 11.27
CA GLN A 31 -7.62 17.16 10.39
C GLN A 31 -7.24 17.76 9.02
N GLU A 32 -6.23 18.64 8.97
CA GLU A 32 -5.69 19.17 7.72
C GLU A 32 -4.99 18.08 6.90
N ILE A 33 -4.18 17.23 7.52
CA ILE A 33 -3.51 16.11 6.85
C ILE A 33 -4.53 15.13 6.27
N ASP A 34 -5.56 14.76 7.04
CA ASP A 34 -6.63 13.88 6.57
C ASP A 34 -7.36 14.46 5.34
N LEU A 35 -7.64 15.75 5.34
CA LEU A 35 -8.30 16.43 4.23
C LEU A 35 -7.43 16.43 2.96
N GLU A 36 -6.13 16.69 3.08
CA GLU A 36 -5.21 16.69 1.96
C GLU A 36 -5.01 15.29 1.36
N ILE A 37 -4.92 14.24 2.20
CA ILE A 37 -4.83 12.85 1.77
C ILE A 37 -6.11 12.47 1.01
N ASN A 38 -7.28 12.78 1.55
CA ASN A 38 -8.57 12.49 0.91
C ASN A 38 -8.69 13.20 -0.45
N THR A 39 -8.34 14.48 -0.52
CA THR A 39 -8.35 15.24 -1.77
C THR A 39 -7.41 14.62 -2.79
N SER A 40 -6.18 14.26 -2.38
CA SER A 40 -5.20 13.61 -3.27
C SER A 40 -5.67 12.22 -3.74
N ALA A 41 -6.43 11.50 -2.92
CA ALA A 41 -7.00 10.21 -3.29
C ALA A 41 -8.14 10.37 -4.31
N GLU A 42 -9.03 11.35 -4.11
CA GLU A 42 -10.10 11.68 -5.05
C GLU A 42 -9.56 12.10 -6.43
N GLU A 43 -8.48 12.87 -6.47
CA GLU A 43 -7.83 13.31 -7.72
C GLU A 43 -7.31 12.18 -8.59
N ILE A 44 -7.00 11.02 -8.00
CA ILE A 44 -6.41 9.88 -8.72
C ILE A 44 -7.37 8.71 -8.90
N GLU A 45 -8.62 8.81 -8.45
CA GLU A 45 -9.59 7.71 -8.50
C GLU A 45 -9.73 7.10 -9.90
N GLU A 46 -9.98 7.92 -10.91
CA GLU A 46 -10.12 7.45 -12.31
C GLU A 46 -8.85 6.72 -12.79
N LYS A 47 -7.68 7.20 -12.41
CA LYS A 47 -6.39 6.60 -12.74
C LYS A 47 -6.21 5.23 -12.09
N VAL A 48 -6.63 5.08 -10.82
CA VAL A 48 -6.63 3.80 -10.11
C VAL A 48 -7.57 2.81 -10.79
N ILE A 49 -8.75 3.26 -11.22
CA ILE A 49 -9.70 2.44 -11.99
C ILE A 49 -9.09 1.98 -13.32
N GLU A 50 -8.40 2.87 -14.04
CA GLU A 50 -7.72 2.54 -15.30
C GLU A 50 -6.62 1.49 -15.08
N TRP A 51 -5.76 1.67 -14.08
CA TRP A 51 -4.73 0.68 -13.73
C TRP A 51 -5.33 -0.68 -13.38
N ARG A 52 -6.37 -0.70 -12.55
CA ARG A 52 -7.07 -1.94 -12.19
C ARG A 52 -7.58 -2.66 -13.42
N ARG A 53 -8.20 -1.96 -14.37
CA ARG A 53 -8.71 -2.55 -15.62
C ARG A 53 -7.60 -3.04 -16.52
N ASP A 54 -6.47 -2.34 -16.59
CA ASP A 54 -5.30 -2.76 -17.36
C ASP A 54 -4.68 -4.04 -16.81
N PHE A 55 -4.47 -4.13 -15.49
CA PHE A 55 -4.01 -5.37 -14.86
C PHE A 55 -5.01 -6.52 -15.02
N HIS A 56 -6.30 -6.24 -14.92
CA HIS A 56 -7.35 -7.23 -15.14
C HIS A 56 -7.33 -7.80 -16.56
N GLN A 57 -7.11 -6.96 -17.55
CA GLN A 57 -7.10 -7.34 -18.96
C GLN A 57 -5.85 -8.13 -19.37
N TYR A 58 -4.72 -7.91 -18.68
CA TYR A 58 -3.43 -8.52 -18.97
C TYR A 58 -2.83 -9.22 -17.76
N PRO A 59 -3.53 -10.23 -17.18
CA PRO A 59 -3.10 -10.92 -16.00
C PRO A 59 -1.97 -11.91 -16.28
N GLU A 60 -1.12 -12.13 -15.29
CA GLU A 60 -0.01 -13.09 -15.35
C GLU A 60 -0.06 -14.06 -14.18
N LEU A 61 0.26 -15.35 -14.43
CA LEU A 61 0.28 -16.38 -13.39
C LEU A 61 1.43 -16.21 -12.41
N SER A 62 1.30 -16.85 -11.25
CA SER A 62 2.31 -16.95 -10.19
C SER A 62 3.71 -17.26 -10.74
N ASN A 63 4.73 -16.50 -10.32
CA ASN A 63 6.11 -16.54 -10.79
C ASN A 63 6.30 -16.19 -12.29
N ARG A 64 5.28 -15.65 -12.94
CA ARG A 64 5.31 -15.22 -14.35
C ARG A 64 4.90 -13.75 -14.51
N GLU A 65 4.73 -13.01 -13.41
CA GLU A 65 4.23 -11.64 -13.32
C GLU A 65 5.26 -10.61 -13.84
N THR A 66 5.82 -10.85 -15.02
CA THR A 66 6.95 -10.08 -15.57
C THR A 66 6.53 -8.69 -16.04
N GLU A 67 5.47 -8.58 -16.82
CA GLU A 67 4.99 -7.29 -17.31
C GLU A 67 4.26 -6.53 -16.20
N THR A 68 3.54 -7.23 -15.32
CA THR A 68 2.96 -6.68 -14.09
C THR A 68 4.04 -6.00 -13.24
N ALA A 69 5.13 -6.72 -12.95
CA ALA A 69 6.26 -6.19 -12.18
C ALA A 69 6.92 -4.97 -12.85
N LYS A 70 7.08 -4.98 -14.18
CA LYS A 70 7.62 -3.83 -14.93
C LYS A 70 6.74 -2.60 -14.83
N LYS A 71 5.42 -2.74 -14.98
CA LYS A 71 4.46 -1.63 -14.85
C LYS A 71 4.52 -1.03 -13.45
N ILE A 72 4.51 -1.87 -12.40
CA ILE A 72 4.62 -1.45 -11.01
C ILE A 72 5.95 -0.71 -10.78
N ALA A 73 7.08 -1.29 -11.19
CA ALA A 73 8.38 -0.69 -11.01
C ALA A 73 8.51 0.66 -11.72
N ALA A 74 8.04 0.75 -12.96
CA ALA A 74 8.06 2.01 -13.72
C ALA A 74 7.23 3.11 -13.03
N HIS A 75 6.05 2.76 -12.46
CA HIS A 75 5.24 3.70 -11.71
C HIS A 75 5.98 4.20 -10.45
N LEU A 76 6.49 3.30 -9.61
CA LEU A 76 7.22 3.69 -8.40
C LEU A 76 8.45 4.56 -8.71
N GLN A 77 9.21 4.21 -9.76
CA GLN A 77 10.36 4.99 -10.22
C GLN A 77 9.96 6.38 -10.70
N SER A 78 8.81 6.51 -11.40
CA SER A 78 8.29 7.81 -11.86
C SER A 78 7.96 8.76 -10.71
N LEU A 79 7.65 8.20 -9.53
CA LEU A 79 7.39 8.93 -8.29
C LEU A 79 8.68 9.25 -7.49
N GLY A 80 9.85 8.84 -7.99
CA GLY A 80 11.12 9.00 -7.29
C GLY A 80 11.28 8.05 -6.10
N ILE A 81 10.52 6.95 -6.04
CA ILE A 81 10.63 5.92 -5.01
C ILE A 81 11.78 4.98 -5.36
N GLU A 82 12.69 4.74 -4.40
CA GLU A 82 13.78 3.78 -4.55
C GLU A 82 13.18 2.37 -4.77
N THR A 83 13.44 1.77 -5.95
CA THR A 83 12.73 0.57 -6.41
C THR A 83 13.67 -0.57 -6.70
N THR A 84 13.40 -1.74 -6.15
CA THR A 84 14.11 -3.01 -6.42
C THR A 84 13.13 -4.00 -7.02
N THR A 85 13.55 -4.69 -8.09
CA THR A 85 12.77 -5.72 -8.79
C THR A 85 13.45 -7.09 -8.68
N GLY A 86 12.71 -8.15 -8.97
CA GLY A 86 13.25 -9.52 -9.00
C GLY A 86 13.31 -10.17 -7.62
N ILE A 87 12.70 -9.58 -6.60
CA ILE A 87 12.58 -10.21 -5.28
C ILE A 87 11.59 -11.38 -5.39
N ALA A 88 12.00 -12.56 -4.94
CA ALA A 88 11.24 -13.80 -5.15
C ALA A 88 10.80 -13.98 -6.61
N LYS A 89 11.72 -13.74 -7.56
CA LYS A 89 11.61 -13.79 -9.02
C LYS A 89 10.98 -12.55 -9.66
N THR A 90 9.72 -12.24 -9.37
CA THR A 90 8.96 -11.18 -10.04
C THR A 90 8.48 -10.07 -9.08
N GLY A 91 8.70 -10.22 -7.78
CA GLY A 91 8.30 -9.23 -6.79
C GLY A 91 9.01 -7.89 -6.95
N VAL A 92 8.34 -6.83 -6.51
CA VAL A 92 8.83 -5.45 -6.54
C VAL A 92 8.77 -4.87 -5.14
N VAL A 93 9.84 -4.16 -4.75
CA VAL A 93 9.91 -3.44 -3.47
C VAL A 93 10.23 -1.98 -3.73
N GLY A 94 9.41 -1.09 -3.17
CA GLY A 94 9.63 0.35 -3.16
C GLY A 94 9.94 0.86 -1.76
N ILE A 95 10.86 1.83 -1.63
CA ILE A 95 11.19 2.47 -0.35
C ILE A 95 10.99 3.98 -0.49
N LEU A 96 10.00 4.48 0.22
CA LEU A 96 9.70 5.91 0.35
C LEU A 96 10.17 6.38 1.72
N LYS A 97 11.23 7.20 1.74
CA LYS A 97 11.74 7.82 2.97
C LYS A 97 11.04 9.17 3.18
N GLY A 98 10.42 9.34 4.35
CA GLY A 98 9.93 10.63 4.80
C GLY A 98 11.06 11.61 5.13
N GLU A 99 10.72 12.82 5.51
CA GLU A 99 11.73 13.85 5.84
C GLU A 99 12.37 13.65 7.21
N ASN A 100 11.66 13.04 8.13
CA ASN A 100 12.16 12.81 9.49
C ASN A 100 12.43 11.33 9.75
N GLU A 101 13.37 11.05 10.67
CA GLU A 101 13.61 9.71 11.15
C GLU A 101 12.35 9.16 11.87
N GLY A 102 12.15 7.85 11.76
CA GLY A 102 11.03 7.19 12.39
C GLY A 102 11.01 5.70 12.09
N LYS A 103 9.87 5.08 12.35
CA LYS A 103 9.63 3.66 12.13
C LYS A 103 9.46 3.33 10.65
N THR A 104 9.67 2.06 10.31
CA THR A 104 9.38 1.54 8.99
C THR A 104 8.07 0.76 9.00
N VAL A 105 7.11 1.23 8.21
CA VAL A 105 5.86 0.52 7.96
C VAL A 105 5.90 -0.08 6.57
N ALA A 106 5.60 -1.38 6.45
CA ALA A 106 5.42 -2.03 5.17
C ALA A 106 3.95 -2.11 4.79
N LEU A 107 3.67 -1.90 3.50
CA LEU A 107 2.38 -2.14 2.88
C LEU A 107 2.54 -3.24 1.84
N ARG A 108 1.65 -4.24 1.86
CA ARG A 108 1.73 -5.42 1.01
C ARG A 108 0.53 -5.52 0.07
N ALA A 109 0.79 -5.75 -1.21
CA ALA A 109 -0.18 -6.21 -2.20
C ALA A 109 0.38 -7.44 -2.93
N ASP A 110 -0.46 -8.43 -3.17
CA ASP A 110 -0.18 -9.53 -4.08
C ASP A 110 -0.39 -9.12 -5.53
N ILE A 111 0.25 -9.83 -6.48
CA ILE A 111 0.28 -9.39 -7.88
C ILE A 111 0.00 -10.50 -8.91
N ASP A 112 -0.15 -11.74 -8.50
CA ASP A 112 -0.38 -12.87 -9.38
C ASP A 112 -1.87 -13.09 -9.70
N ALA A 113 -2.12 -13.74 -10.84
CA ALA A 113 -3.45 -14.15 -11.29
C ALA A 113 -3.58 -15.68 -11.28
N LEU A 114 -4.81 -16.15 -11.46
CA LEU A 114 -5.18 -17.56 -11.41
C LEU A 114 -5.37 -18.17 -12.81
N PRO A 115 -5.15 -19.50 -12.97
CA PRO A 115 -5.42 -20.22 -14.22
C PRO A 115 -6.92 -20.46 -14.40
N VAL A 116 -7.68 -19.37 -14.55
CA VAL A 116 -9.14 -19.33 -14.66
C VAL A 116 -9.54 -18.66 -15.97
N THR A 117 -10.47 -19.27 -16.70
CA THR A 117 -11.05 -18.61 -17.90
C THR A 117 -12.17 -17.66 -17.46
N GLU A 118 -12.02 -16.40 -17.78
CA GLU A 118 -13.04 -15.38 -17.52
C GLU A 118 -14.28 -15.60 -18.40
N ARG A 119 -15.48 -15.46 -17.80
CA ARG A 119 -16.76 -15.80 -18.43
C ARG A 119 -17.72 -14.62 -18.56
N ASN A 120 -17.33 -13.44 -18.06
CA ASN A 120 -18.16 -12.25 -18.21
C ASN A 120 -17.90 -11.51 -19.53
N ASP A 121 -18.69 -10.47 -19.80
CA ASP A 121 -18.61 -9.64 -21.01
C ASP A 121 -18.13 -8.22 -20.72
N LEU A 122 -17.22 -8.05 -19.77
CA LEU A 122 -16.64 -6.75 -19.46
C LEU A 122 -15.75 -6.27 -20.63
N PRO A 123 -15.74 -4.95 -20.93
CA PRO A 123 -14.91 -4.41 -22.00
C PRO A 123 -13.40 -4.56 -21.78
N PHE A 124 -13.00 -4.83 -20.54
CA PHE A 124 -11.62 -5.08 -20.10
C PHE A 124 -11.41 -6.51 -19.59
N LYS A 125 -12.26 -7.46 -19.99
CA LYS A 125 -12.09 -8.87 -19.62
C LYS A 125 -10.76 -9.41 -20.14
N SER A 126 -10.19 -10.38 -19.41
CA SER A 126 -9.01 -11.09 -19.87
C SER A 126 -9.33 -12.06 -21.02
N GLU A 127 -8.57 -11.97 -22.09
CA GLU A 127 -8.53 -12.95 -23.17
C GLU A 127 -7.19 -13.73 -23.16
N VAL A 128 -6.39 -13.55 -22.13
CA VAL A 128 -5.09 -14.22 -21.99
C VAL A 128 -5.29 -15.71 -21.83
N ARG A 129 -4.54 -16.48 -22.62
CA ARG A 129 -4.50 -17.94 -22.55
C ARG A 129 -3.06 -18.41 -22.44
N THR A 130 -2.87 -19.48 -21.68
CA THR A 130 -1.56 -20.09 -21.48
C THR A 130 -1.69 -21.59 -21.24
N GLU A 131 -0.56 -22.29 -21.25
CA GLU A 131 -0.48 -23.65 -20.76
C GLU A 131 -0.21 -23.64 -19.25
N PHE A 132 -1.01 -24.37 -18.48
CA PHE A 132 -0.84 -24.58 -17.06
C PHE A 132 -1.01 -26.07 -16.73
N LEU A 133 0.02 -26.68 -16.13
CA LEU A 133 0.04 -28.14 -15.79
C LEU A 133 -0.30 -29.06 -16.97
N GLY A 134 0.20 -28.73 -18.17
CA GLY A 134 0.00 -29.53 -19.38
C GLY A 134 -1.38 -29.35 -20.05
N SER A 135 -2.15 -28.36 -19.64
CA SER A 135 -3.45 -28.03 -20.24
C SER A 135 -3.58 -26.57 -20.57
N GLU A 136 -4.22 -26.25 -21.70
CA GLU A 136 -4.54 -24.85 -22.06
C GLU A 136 -5.64 -24.31 -21.13
N THR A 137 -5.42 -23.12 -20.59
CA THR A 137 -6.37 -22.41 -19.73
C THR A 137 -6.37 -20.92 -20.00
N GLY A 138 -7.44 -20.24 -19.57
CA GLY A 138 -7.42 -18.78 -19.44
C GLY A 138 -6.63 -18.34 -18.21
N VAL A 139 -6.34 -17.05 -18.14
CA VAL A 139 -5.74 -16.41 -16.96
C VAL A 139 -6.63 -15.25 -16.54
N MET A 140 -6.94 -15.15 -15.25
CA MET A 140 -7.83 -14.10 -14.73
C MET A 140 -7.42 -13.69 -13.32
N HIS A 141 -7.50 -12.42 -12.99
CA HIS A 141 -7.48 -11.94 -11.62
C HIS A 141 -8.80 -12.27 -10.90
N ALA A 142 -9.01 -13.57 -10.59
CA ALA A 142 -10.25 -14.05 -9.97
C ALA A 142 -10.26 -13.88 -8.44
N CYS A 143 -9.13 -13.55 -7.81
CA CYS A 143 -8.99 -13.23 -6.39
C CYS A 143 -8.95 -11.72 -6.11
N GLY A 144 -8.87 -10.89 -7.16
CA GLY A 144 -8.92 -9.43 -7.04
C GLY A 144 -7.57 -8.75 -6.82
N HIS A 145 -6.45 -9.43 -7.08
CA HIS A 145 -5.11 -8.86 -6.91
C HIS A 145 -4.86 -7.65 -7.85
N ASP A 146 -5.52 -7.57 -9.00
CA ASP A 146 -5.57 -6.37 -9.86
C ASP A 146 -6.02 -5.12 -9.10
N THR A 147 -6.99 -5.26 -8.20
CA THR A 147 -7.48 -4.19 -7.33
C THR A 147 -6.43 -3.83 -6.26
N HIS A 148 -5.78 -4.84 -5.66
CA HIS A 148 -4.74 -4.62 -4.65
C HIS A 148 -3.54 -3.88 -5.24
N ILE A 149 -3.08 -4.26 -6.45
CA ILE A 149 -2.01 -3.57 -7.18
C ILE A 149 -2.38 -2.11 -7.41
N ALA A 150 -3.54 -1.86 -7.99
CA ALA A 150 -3.98 -0.52 -8.36
C ALA A 150 -4.12 0.40 -7.14
N ILE A 151 -4.73 -0.08 -6.06
CA ILE A 151 -4.82 0.64 -4.79
C ILE A 151 -3.44 0.96 -4.24
N MET A 152 -2.51 -0.02 -4.21
CA MET A 152 -1.16 0.18 -3.69
C MET A 152 -0.38 1.20 -4.53
N MET A 153 -0.51 1.19 -5.85
CA MET A 153 0.07 2.21 -6.74
C MET A 153 -0.50 3.59 -6.43
N GLY A 154 -1.81 3.70 -6.19
CA GLY A 154 -2.46 4.93 -5.77
C GLY A 154 -1.94 5.43 -4.42
N VAL A 155 -1.82 4.54 -3.43
CA VAL A 155 -1.24 4.86 -2.11
C VAL A 155 0.20 5.38 -2.26
N ALA A 156 1.01 4.76 -3.13
CA ALA A 156 2.37 5.21 -3.39
C ALA A 156 2.39 6.63 -3.98
N GLU A 157 1.48 6.96 -4.90
CA GLU A 157 1.36 8.30 -5.49
C GLU A 157 0.94 9.34 -4.45
N VAL A 158 -0.09 9.06 -3.65
CA VAL A 158 -0.56 9.97 -2.60
C VAL A 158 0.51 10.20 -1.54
N LEU A 159 1.17 9.14 -1.06
CA LEU A 159 2.21 9.27 -0.05
C LEU A 159 3.47 9.96 -0.58
N SER A 160 3.84 9.76 -1.84
CA SER A 160 5.00 10.44 -2.43
C SER A 160 4.78 11.96 -2.56
N LYS A 161 3.54 12.40 -2.85
CA LYS A 161 3.16 13.83 -2.85
C LYS A 161 3.21 14.47 -1.45
N ASN A 162 3.03 13.67 -0.41
CA ASN A 162 2.97 14.09 0.99
C ASN A 162 4.17 13.60 1.82
N LYS A 163 5.31 13.28 1.19
CA LYS A 163 6.46 12.69 1.88
C LYS A 163 7.05 13.57 2.97
N ASP A 164 6.91 14.89 2.85
CA ASP A 164 7.32 15.90 3.83
C ASP A 164 6.56 15.77 5.18
N LYS A 165 5.39 15.13 5.17
CA LYS A 165 4.57 14.88 6.36
C LYS A 165 4.80 13.48 6.96
N ILE A 166 5.61 12.65 6.30
CA ILE A 166 5.89 11.29 6.75
C ILE A 166 7.09 11.30 7.69
N ASN A 167 6.90 10.75 8.89
CA ASN A 167 7.99 10.44 9.83
C ASN A 167 8.34 8.97 9.72
N GLY A 168 9.57 8.66 9.28
CA GLY A 168 10.04 7.30 9.06
C GLY A 168 10.00 6.88 7.59
N THR A 169 9.74 5.61 7.36
CA THR A 169 9.83 5.00 6.02
C THR A 169 8.58 4.18 5.71
N VAL A 170 8.08 4.29 4.48
CA VAL A 170 7.07 3.37 3.94
C VAL A 170 7.74 2.42 2.96
N LYS A 171 7.61 1.13 3.20
CA LYS A 171 8.10 0.07 2.32
C LYS A 171 6.93 -0.56 1.58
N PHE A 172 6.84 -0.38 0.28
CA PHE A 172 5.84 -1.02 -0.58
C PHE A 172 6.36 -2.39 -1.01
N ILE A 173 5.58 -3.44 -0.76
CA ILE A 173 5.93 -4.83 -1.09
C ILE A 173 4.88 -5.38 -2.04
N PHE A 174 5.22 -5.54 -3.30
CA PHE A 174 4.39 -6.18 -4.30
C PHE A 174 4.82 -7.65 -4.39
N GLN A 175 4.00 -8.51 -3.79
CA GLN A 175 4.33 -9.92 -3.57
C GLN A 175 3.85 -10.78 -4.73
N PRO A 176 4.76 -11.54 -5.40
CA PRO A 176 4.38 -12.51 -6.41
C PRO A 176 3.90 -13.82 -5.79
N ALA A 177 3.28 -14.67 -6.60
CA ALA A 177 2.93 -16.07 -6.30
C ALA A 177 2.24 -16.27 -4.94
N GLU A 178 1.23 -15.44 -4.64
CA GLU A 178 0.43 -15.56 -3.42
C GLU A 178 -0.45 -16.82 -3.49
N GLU A 179 -1.03 -17.10 -4.65
CA GLU A 179 -1.86 -18.26 -4.94
C GLU A 179 -1.06 -19.59 -4.99
N GLY A 180 0.24 -19.47 -4.85
CA GLY A 180 1.20 -20.57 -4.83
C GLY A 180 2.06 -20.63 -6.09
N PRO A 181 3.36 -20.89 -5.92
CA PRO A 181 4.26 -21.06 -7.04
C PRO A 181 3.93 -22.34 -7.83
N PRO A 182 4.28 -22.39 -9.12
CA PRO A 182 4.17 -23.62 -9.91
C PRO A 182 4.88 -24.80 -9.26
N PRO A 183 4.42 -26.05 -9.46
CA PRO A 183 5.02 -27.23 -8.88
C PRO A 183 6.52 -27.33 -9.13
N GLY A 184 7.30 -27.54 -8.07
CA GLY A 184 8.75 -27.62 -8.11
C GLY A 184 9.48 -26.27 -8.09
N GLU A 185 8.74 -25.16 -7.96
CA GLU A 185 9.33 -23.84 -7.81
C GLU A 185 9.15 -23.29 -6.37
N GLU A 186 10.11 -22.50 -5.92
CA GLU A 186 9.94 -21.63 -4.74
C GLU A 186 9.30 -20.30 -5.18
N GLY A 187 8.57 -19.63 -4.29
CA GLY A 187 7.95 -18.33 -4.57
C GLY A 187 7.19 -17.76 -3.38
N GLY A 188 6.43 -16.70 -3.64
CA GLY A 188 5.53 -16.09 -2.68
C GLY A 188 6.21 -15.44 -1.49
N ALA A 189 5.44 -15.21 -0.42
CA ALA A 189 5.91 -14.54 0.79
C ALA A 189 7.11 -15.26 1.44
N SER A 190 7.12 -16.59 1.42
CA SER A 190 8.19 -17.38 2.03
C SER A 190 9.54 -17.11 1.37
N LEU A 191 9.59 -17.03 0.04
CA LEU A 191 10.82 -16.71 -0.70
C LEU A 191 11.21 -15.24 -0.48
N MET A 192 10.27 -14.30 -0.49
CA MET A 192 10.55 -12.89 -0.18
C MET A 192 11.18 -12.71 1.21
N ILE A 193 10.68 -13.42 2.22
CA ILE A 193 11.23 -13.38 3.59
C ILE A 193 12.63 -13.97 3.61
N LYS A 194 12.86 -15.10 2.95
CA LYS A 194 14.19 -15.75 2.82
C LYS A 194 15.20 -14.81 2.15
N GLU A 195 14.77 -14.01 1.18
CA GLU A 195 15.58 -13.00 0.49
C GLU A 195 15.69 -11.68 1.27
N GLY A 196 15.08 -11.57 2.46
CA GLY A 196 15.26 -10.46 3.37
C GLY A 196 14.36 -9.26 3.11
N VAL A 197 13.19 -9.44 2.49
CA VAL A 197 12.26 -8.33 2.18
C VAL A 197 11.89 -7.48 3.39
N LEU A 198 11.91 -8.04 4.62
CA LEU A 198 11.60 -7.32 5.85
C LEU A 198 12.82 -6.65 6.49
N LYS A 199 13.98 -6.66 5.81
CA LYS A 199 15.23 -6.05 6.22
C LYS A 199 15.63 -4.90 5.28
N ASN A 200 16.51 -4.03 5.75
CA ASN A 200 17.11 -2.96 4.96
C ASN A 200 16.09 -2.00 4.27
N PRO A 201 15.30 -1.22 5.05
CA PRO A 201 15.27 -1.10 6.50
C PRO A 201 14.46 -2.21 7.16
N ASP A 202 14.72 -2.47 8.44
CA ASP A 202 13.94 -3.40 9.26
C ASP A 202 12.51 -2.90 9.39
N VAL A 203 11.53 -3.79 9.17
CA VAL A 203 10.12 -3.46 9.21
C VAL A 203 9.57 -3.58 10.64
N ASP A 204 8.99 -2.50 11.17
CA ASP A 204 8.35 -2.47 12.50
C ASP A 204 6.92 -3.02 12.47
N ALA A 205 6.20 -2.76 11.37
CA ALA A 205 4.83 -3.25 11.16
C ALA A 205 4.56 -3.46 9.67
N ILE A 206 3.69 -4.43 9.35
CA ILE A 206 3.25 -4.69 7.98
C ILE A 206 1.73 -4.76 7.93
N PHE A 207 1.15 -4.17 6.87
CA PHE A 207 -0.29 -4.19 6.60
C PHE A 207 -0.52 -4.71 5.17
N GLY A 208 -1.62 -5.44 4.98
CA GLY A 208 -2.11 -5.87 3.69
C GLY A 208 -3.61 -5.66 3.60
N LEU A 209 -4.10 -5.34 2.41
CA LEU A 209 -5.51 -5.26 2.07
C LEU A 209 -5.89 -6.52 1.28
N HIS A 210 -7.09 -7.05 1.53
CA HIS A 210 -7.71 -8.03 0.66
C HIS A 210 -9.17 -7.66 0.43
N ILE A 211 -9.61 -7.58 -0.82
CA ILE A 211 -11.03 -7.39 -1.14
C ILE A 211 -11.82 -8.66 -0.82
N ASN A 212 -13.10 -8.49 -0.49
CA ASN A 212 -13.98 -9.62 -0.17
C ASN A 212 -15.35 -9.41 -0.81
N SER A 213 -15.80 -10.38 -1.60
CA SER A 213 -17.11 -10.34 -2.27
C SER A 213 -18.30 -10.48 -1.32
N GLU A 214 -18.09 -10.96 -0.11
CA GLU A 214 -19.15 -11.18 0.90
C GLU A 214 -19.36 -9.96 1.82
N THR A 215 -18.45 -8.98 1.78
CA THR A 215 -18.52 -7.78 2.61
C THR A 215 -19.19 -6.65 1.84
N PRO A 216 -20.29 -6.06 2.33
CA PRO A 216 -20.90 -4.88 1.72
C PRO A 216 -19.95 -3.70 1.68
N VAL A 217 -20.13 -2.83 0.67
CA VAL A 217 -19.42 -1.54 0.60
C VAL A 217 -19.97 -0.59 1.67
N GLY A 218 -19.10 0.10 2.40
CA GLY A 218 -19.45 1.11 3.40
C GLY A 218 -19.05 0.78 4.84
#